data_256ff62f82d4cac7b6ef38fbb76bf5ce
#
_entry.id   256ff62f82d4cac7b6ef38fbb76bf5ce
#
_cell.length_a   1.000
_cell.length_b   1.000
_cell.length_c   1.000
_cell.angle_alpha   90.00
_cell.angle_beta   90.00
_cell.angle_gamma   90.00
#
_symmetry.space_group_name_H-M   'P 1'
#
loop_
_entity.id
_entity.type
_entity.pdbx_description
1 polymer ?
#
loop_
_entity_poly.entity_id
_entity_poly.type
_entity_poly.pdbx_seq_one_letter_code
_entity_poly.pdbx_strand_id
1 'polypeptide(L)'
;MKVFNIYQISLASILLATPLYILPLRILAQTPNPQQPAVIINSGSTNTCKYRIRVLPSGKATYTVCNRKGEGEIKLGTATKFFNDISAAKLLSNLPYKPCVKPVSFATSTQVRYQGQISQDISCPSNDSRVTNLYDDAKTIQQELNFSTSKN
;
A
#
# COMPACT_ATOMS: atom_id res chain seq x y z
N MET A 1 -40.10 -81.34 30.03
CA MET A 1 -39.64 -80.12 30.75
C MET A 1 -38.36 -79.67 30.13
N LYS A 2 -38.39 -78.62 29.35
CA LYS A 2 -37.21 -78.04 28.71
C LYS A 2 -37.14 -76.57 29.13
N VAL A 3 -36.07 -76.22 29.83
CA VAL A 3 -35.74 -74.83 30.24
C VAL A 3 -35.05 -74.10 29.09
N PHE A 4 -35.66 -73.00 28.63
CA PHE A 4 -35.06 -72.13 27.62
C PHE A 4 -34.21 -71.07 28.31
N ASN A 5 -32.96 -71.01 27.93
CA ASN A 5 -31.99 -70.07 28.43
C ASN A 5 -31.92 -68.89 27.44
N ILE A 6 -32.29 -67.68 27.88
CA ILE A 6 -32.31 -66.48 27.07
C ILE A 6 -30.98 -65.78 27.29
N TYR A 7 -30.17 -65.80 26.24
CA TYR A 7 -28.94 -64.99 26.18
C TYR A 7 -29.28 -63.52 25.96
N GLN A 8 -28.95 -62.68 26.90
CA GLN A 8 -28.99 -61.24 26.74
C GLN A 8 -27.72 -60.80 25.98
N ILE A 9 -27.88 -60.25 24.77
CA ILE A 9 -26.82 -59.62 24.00
C ILE A 9 -26.77 -58.16 24.40
N SER A 10 -25.72 -57.78 25.12
CA SER A 10 -25.42 -56.39 25.48
C SER A 10 -24.74 -55.69 24.29
N LEU A 11 -25.43 -54.78 23.65
CA LEU A 11 -24.86 -53.91 22.60
C LEU A 11 -24.10 -52.76 23.29
N ALA A 12 -22.78 -52.86 23.32
CA ALA A 12 -21.90 -51.78 23.72
C ALA A 12 -21.79 -50.78 22.58
N SER A 13 -22.42 -49.63 22.74
CA SER A 13 -22.27 -48.48 21.81
C SER A 13 -20.91 -47.84 22.01
N ILE A 14 -20.00 -48.03 21.06
CA ILE A 14 -18.72 -47.37 21.01
C ILE A 14 -18.95 -45.99 20.41
N LEU A 15 -18.96 -44.94 21.25
CA LEU A 15 -18.91 -43.54 20.83
C LEU A 15 -17.47 -43.22 20.38
N LEU A 16 -17.25 -43.20 19.06
CA LEU A 16 -16.04 -42.71 18.46
C LEU A 16 -16.03 -41.16 18.53
N ALA A 17 -15.39 -40.62 19.57
CA ALA A 17 -15.08 -39.20 19.65
C ALA A 17 -13.95 -38.87 18.69
N THR A 18 -14.28 -38.30 17.51
CA THR A 18 -13.28 -37.74 16.59
C THR A 18 -12.77 -36.42 17.14
N PRO A 19 -11.46 -36.26 17.42
CA PRO A 19 -10.91 -34.96 17.80
C PRO A 19 -10.97 -34.04 16.59
N LEU A 20 -11.73 -32.94 16.71
CA LEU A 20 -11.72 -31.82 15.76
C LEU A 20 -10.36 -31.14 15.90
N TYR A 21 -9.42 -31.46 15.02
CA TYR A 21 -8.19 -30.71 14.89
C TYR A 21 -8.50 -29.33 14.27
N ILE A 22 -8.66 -28.32 15.12
CA ILE A 22 -8.70 -26.93 14.71
C ILE A 22 -7.27 -26.55 14.31
N LEU A 23 -6.96 -26.69 13.02
CA LEU A 23 -5.72 -26.15 12.46
C LEU A 23 -5.76 -24.63 12.61
N PRO A 24 -4.80 -24.02 13.33
CA PRO A 24 -4.72 -22.57 13.36
C PRO A 24 -4.47 -22.07 11.92
N LEU A 25 -5.42 -21.32 11.36
CA LEU A 25 -5.19 -20.54 10.15
C LEU A 25 -4.01 -19.60 10.46
N ARG A 26 -2.81 -19.98 10.06
CA ARG A 26 -1.68 -19.06 10.01
C ARG A 26 -2.02 -18.04 8.93
N ILE A 27 -2.50 -16.89 9.36
CA ILE A 27 -2.49 -15.68 8.52
C ILE A 27 -1.00 -15.44 8.26
N LEU A 28 -0.54 -15.87 7.09
CA LEU A 28 0.78 -15.51 6.58
C LEU A 28 0.76 -13.98 6.41
N ALA A 29 1.24 -13.26 7.41
CA ALA A 29 1.59 -11.87 7.24
C ALA A 29 2.56 -11.84 6.05
N GLN A 30 2.11 -11.33 4.91
CA GLN A 30 2.97 -11.17 3.75
C GLN A 30 4.10 -10.24 4.15
N THR A 31 5.30 -10.80 4.29
CA THR A 31 6.50 -9.99 4.46
C THR A 31 6.58 -9.03 3.27
N PRO A 32 6.78 -7.72 3.52
CA PRO A 32 6.90 -6.75 2.45
C PRO A 32 7.94 -7.23 1.44
N ASN A 33 7.55 -7.38 0.17
CA ASN A 33 8.52 -7.70 -0.87
C ASN A 33 9.44 -6.47 -1.04
N PRO A 34 10.74 -6.56 -0.67
CA PRO A 34 11.65 -5.42 -0.71
C PRO A 34 11.90 -4.87 -2.13
N GLN A 35 11.41 -5.57 -3.14
CA GLN A 35 11.51 -5.16 -4.56
C GLN A 35 10.23 -4.51 -5.10
N GLN A 36 9.17 -4.39 -4.28
CA GLN A 36 7.92 -3.84 -4.77
C GLN A 36 8.02 -2.31 -4.92
N PRO A 37 7.68 -1.75 -6.09
CA PRO A 37 7.74 -0.31 -6.30
C PRO A 37 6.63 0.41 -5.53
N ALA A 38 6.97 1.56 -4.97
CA ALA A 38 5.99 2.57 -4.57
C ALA A 38 5.61 3.43 -5.78
N VAL A 39 4.40 3.97 -5.79
CA VAL A 39 3.88 4.78 -6.89
C VAL A 39 3.39 6.11 -6.37
N ILE A 40 3.98 7.20 -6.86
CA ILE A 40 3.50 8.56 -6.66
C ILE A 40 2.57 8.91 -7.82
N ILE A 41 1.40 9.44 -7.52
CA ILE A 41 0.37 9.81 -8.50
C ILE A 41 0.01 11.27 -8.26
N ASN A 42 0.12 12.10 -9.30
CA ASN A 42 -0.35 13.47 -9.28
C ASN A 42 -1.44 13.67 -10.34
N SER A 43 -2.54 14.29 -9.95
CA SER A 43 -3.71 14.47 -10.82
C SER A 43 -3.47 15.43 -11.98
N GLY A 44 -2.45 16.28 -11.89
CA GLY A 44 -2.32 17.45 -12.74
C GLY A 44 -3.41 18.50 -12.48
N SER A 45 -3.38 19.56 -13.28
CA SER A 45 -4.35 20.65 -13.23
C SER A 45 -4.57 21.18 -14.66
N THR A 46 -5.23 22.34 -14.80
CA THR A 46 -5.36 23.02 -16.10
C THR A 46 -4.00 23.30 -16.73
N ASN A 47 -3.01 23.76 -15.94
CA ASN A 47 -1.70 24.17 -16.45
C ASN A 47 -0.58 23.16 -16.19
N THR A 48 -0.87 22.11 -15.45
CA THR A 48 0.11 21.10 -15.02
C THR A 48 -0.32 19.71 -15.49
N CYS A 49 0.57 19.00 -16.14
CA CYS A 49 0.32 17.61 -16.54
C CYS A 49 0.17 16.69 -15.34
N LYS A 50 -0.74 15.77 -15.46
CA LYS A 50 -0.74 14.59 -14.56
C LYS A 50 0.56 13.82 -14.74
N TYR A 51 1.05 13.24 -13.63
CA TYR A 51 2.18 12.33 -13.68
C TYR A 51 2.02 11.16 -12.75
N ARG A 52 2.74 10.10 -13.06
CA ARG A 52 2.89 8.91 -12.24
C ARG A 52 4.36 8.54 -12.21
N ILE A 53 4.92 8.35 -11.03
CA ILE A 53 6.30 7.89 -10.82
C ILE A 53 6.24 6.55 -10.09
N ARG A 54 6.97 5.55 -10.58
CA ARG A 54 7.20 4.27 -9.91
C ARG A 54 8.63 4.27 -9.41
N VAL A 55 8.82 4.16 -8.12
CA VAL A 55 10.13 4.18 -7.46
C VAL A 55 10.41 2.80 -6.87
N LEU A 56 11.59 2.27 -7.14
CA LEU A 56 12.11 1.07 -6.49
C LEU A 56 12.99 1.44 -5.28
N PRO A 57 13.12 0.57 -4.27
CA PRO A 57 14.03 0.81 -3.14
C PRO A 57 15.49 1.02 -3.54
N SER A 58 15.89 0.52 -4.71
CA SER A 58 17.21 0.75 -5.29
C SER A 58 17.46 2.17 -5.81
N GLY A 59 16.43 3.04 -5.83
CA GLY A 59 16.50 4.37 -6.44
C GLY A 59 16.15 4.41 -7.92
N LYS A 60 16.03 3.26 -8.60
CA LYS A 60 15.55 3.24 -9.98
C LYS A 60 14.11 3.69 -10.04
N ALA A 61 13.79 4.55 -11.01
CA ALA A 61 12.44 5.07 -11.18
C ALA A 61 12.03 5.08 -12.65
N THR A 62 10.75 4.84 -12.89
CA THR A 62 10.11 5.07 -14.19
C THR A 62 8.96 6.05 -14.00
N TYR A 63 8.71 6.88 -14.98
CA TYR A 63 7.65 7.87 -14.87
C TYR A 63 6.86 8.03 -16.17
N THR A 64 5.65 8.54 -16.02
CA THR A 64 4.81 9.00 -17.14
C THR A 64 4.34 10.40 -16.79
N VAL A 65 4.59 11.37 -17.66
CA VAL A 65 4.15 12.77 -17.53
C VAL A 65 3.65 13.26 -18.89
N CYS A 66 2.48 13.94 -18.95
CA CYS A 66 1.87 14.38 -20.22
C CYS A 66 1.78 13.23 -21.27
N ASN A 67 1.55 12.01 -20.85
CA ASN A 67 1.57 10.79 -21.66
C ASN A 67 2.95 10.38 -22.23
N ARG A 68 4.01 11.12 -21.93
CA ARG A 68 5.40 10.74 -22.24
C ARG A 68 5.94 9.85 -21.14
N LYS A 69 6.64 8.80 -21.52
CA LYS A 69 7.32 7.88 -20.59
C LYS A 69 8.80 8.25 -20.48
N GLY A 70 9.36 8.05 -19.31
CA GLY A 70 10.77 8.21 -19.05
C GLY A 70 11.21 7.31 -17.90
N GLU A 71 12.50 7.25 -17.70
CA GLU A 71 13.16 6.55 -16.62
C GLU A 71 14.30 7.39 -16.07
N GLY A 72 14.75 7.09 -14.88
CA GLY A 72 15.86 7.77 -14.23
C GLY A 72 16.23 7.11 -12.91
N GLU A 73 17.19 7.69 -12.24
CA GLU A 73 17.62 7.27 -10.91
C GLU A 73 17.55 8.46 -9.96
N ILE A 74 17.03 8.21 -8.76
CA ILE A 74 17.08 9.12 -7.63
C ILE A 74 18.17 8.70 -6.68
N LYS A 75 18.63 9.60 -5.83
CA LYS A 75 19.63 9.28 -4.81
C LYS A 75 19.13 8.15 -3.92
N LEU A 76 20.01 7.21 -3.59
CA LEU A 76 19.65 6.10 -2.72
C LEU A 76 19.12 6.57 -1.35
N GLY A 77 19.69 7.66 -0.81
CA GLY A 77 19.21 8.27 0.43
C GLY A 77 17.76 8.76 0.34
N THR A 78 17.38 9.38 -0.79
CA THR A 78 16.01 9.81 -1.07
C THR A 78 15.05 8.63 -1.16
N ALA A 79 15.44 7.57 -1.88
CA ALA A 79 14.65 6.35 -1.95
C ALA A 79 14.48 5.72 -0.56
N THR A 80 15.56 5.54 0.19
CA THR A 80 15.54 4.97 1.53
C THR A 80 14.62 5.75 2.47
N LYS A 81 14.75 7.09 2.48
CA LYS A 81 13.87 7.96 3.28
C LYS A 81 12.41 7.77 2.91
N PHE A 82 12.07 7.81 1.63
CA PHE A 82 10.71 7.64 1.14
C PHE A 82 10.09 6.31 1.58
N PHE A 83 10.82 5.19 1.46
CA PHE A 83 10.32 3.89 1.90
C PHE A 83 10.21 3.77 3.42
N ASN A 84 11.09 4.44 4.18
CA ASN A 84 10.97 4.54 5.64
C ASN A 84 9.72 5.32 6.05
N ASP A 85 9.41 6.44 5.38
CA ASP A 85 8.22 7.24 5.66
C ASP A 85 6.92 6.51 5.27
N ILE A 86 6.92 5.73 4.18
CA ILE A 86 5.83 4.80 3.87
C ILE A 86 5.64 3.78 5.00
N SER A 87 6.72 3.22 5.51
CA SER A 87 6.67 2.24 6.62
C SER A 87 6.19 2.87 7.93
N ALA A 88 6.60 4.10 8.23
CA ALA A 88 6.15 4.87 9.39
C ALA A 88 4.67 5.22 9.32
N ALA A 89 4.12 5.38 8.11
CA ALA A 89 2.69 5.59 7.89
C ALA A 89 1.85 4.37 8.26
N LYS A 90 2.44 3.16 8.35
CA LYS A 90 1.79 1.87 8.62
C LYS A 90 0.73 1.52 7.56
N LEU A 91 -0.40 2.25 7.55
CA LEU A 91 -1.48 2.11 6.59
C LEU A 91 -1.68 3.44 5.86
N LEU A 92 -1.30 3.50 4.58
CA LEU A 92 -1.45 4.70 3.76
C LEU A 92 -2.92 5.16 3.67
N SER A 93 -3.86 4.22 3.66
CA SER A 93 -5.30 4.52 3.64
C SER A 93 -5.82 5.20 4.90
N ASN A 94 -5.10 5.08 6.02
CA ASN A 94 -5.49 5.62 7.33
C ASN A 94 -4.77 6.93 7.66
N LEU A 95 -3.98 7.48 6.73
CA LEU A 95 -3.41 8.80 6.91
C LEU A 95 -4.52 9.84 7.04
N PRO A 96 -4.39 10.80 7.99
CA PRO A 96 -5.41 11.82 8.17
C PRO A 96 -5.53 12.68 6.90
N TYR A 97 -6.76 12.93 6.50
CA TYR A 97 -7.08 13.77 5.36
C TYR A 97 -7.87 14.99 5.81
N LYS A 98 -7.36 16.16 5.44
CA LYS A 98 -8.07 17.43 5.60
C LYS A 98 -8.18 18.08 4.22
N PRO A 99 -9.40 18.23 3.66
CA PRO A 99 -9.56 18.91 2.39
C PRO A 99 -9.05 20.35 2.50
N CYS A 100 -8.40 20.81 1.44
CA CYS A 100 -7.94 22.19 1.36
C CYS A 100 -8.45 22.84 0.05
N VAL A 101 -8.71 24.14 0.13
CA VAL A 101 -9.05 24.93 -1.06
C VAL A 101 -7.79 25.19 -1.86
N LYS A 102 -7.81 24.83 -3.13
CA LYS A 102 -6.71 25.06 -4.08
C LYS A 102 -7.21 25.91 -5.24
N PRO A 103 -6.40 26.86 -5.75
CA PRO A 103 -6.76 27.61 -6.96
C PRO A 103 -6.97 26.64 -8.13
N VAL A 104 -8.07 26.78 -8.85
CA VAL A 104 -8.50 25.85 -9.91
C VAL A 104 -7.39 25.59 -10.97
N SER A 105 -6.65 26.62 -11.34
CA SER A 105 -5.58 26.52 -12.35
C SER A 105 -4.37 25.70 -11.91
N PHE A 106 -4.16 25.56 -10.59
CA PHE A 106 -3.01 24.86 -10.00
C PHE A 106 -3.42 23.75 -9.04
N ALA A 107 -4.71 23.47 -8.94
CA ALA A 107 -5.27 22.46 -8.05
C ALA A 107 -4.81 21.06 -8.47
N THR A 108 -3.76 20.56 -7.84
CA THR A 108 -3.30 19.17 -8.00
C THR A 108 -3.52 18.39 -6.72
N SER A 109 -3.79 17.10 -6.84
CA SER A 109 -3.76 16.15 -5.73
C SER A 109 -2.56 15.23 -5.91
N THR A 110 -1.94 14.85 -4.80
CA THR A 110 -0.82 13.90 -4.78
C THR A 110 -1.17 12.73 -3.88
N GLN A 111 -0.99 11.52 -4.38
CA GLN A 111 -1.24 10.28 -3.65
C GLN A 111 -0.03 9.37 -3.74
N VAL A 112 0.17 8.55 -2.71
CA VAL A 112 1.17 7.48 -2.70
C VAL A 112 0.44 6.14 -2.66
N ARG A 113 0.87 5.21 -3.51
CA ARG A 113 0.38 3.81 -3.52
C ARG A 113 1.53 2.88 -3.23
N TYR A 114 1.32 1.94 -2.32
CA TYR A 114 2.27 0.88 -1.99
C TYR A 114 1.54 -0.34 -1.45
N GLN A 115 1.91 -1.54 -1.90
CA GLN A 115 1.35 -2.82 -1.44
C GLN A 115 -0.20 -2.86 -1.41
N GLY A 116 -0.83 -2.41 -2.50
CA GLY A 116 -2.28 -2.39 -2.61
C GLY A 116 -3.00 -1.26 -1.85
N GLN A 117 -2.29 -0.54 -0.99
CA GLN A 117 -2.82 0.62 -0.28
C GLN A 117 -2.61 1.89 -1.09
N ILE A 118 -3.50 2.87 -0.89
CA ILE A 118 -3.41 4.20 -1.47
C ILE A 118 -3.72 5.24 -0.41
N SER A 119 -2.91 6.30 -0.35
CA SER A 119 -3.16 7.44 0.53
C SER A 119 -4.32 8.29 0.01
N GLN A 120 -4.90 9.08 0.90
CA GLN A 120 -5.66 10.25 0.50
C GLN A 120 -4.73 11.29 -0.16
N ASP A 121 -5.26 12.45 -0.55
CA ASP A 121 -4.45 13.55 -1.07
C ASP A 121 -3.52 14.09 0.03
N ILE A 122 -2.22 13.87 -0.13
CA ILE A 122 -1.18 14.32 0.80
C ILE A 122 -0.67 15.73 0.50
N SER A 123 -1.14 16.39 -0.56
CA SER A 123 -0.67 17.72 -0.96
C SER A 123 -1.37 18.88 -0.24
N CYS A 124 -2.38 18.60 0.58
CA CYS A 124 -2.98 19.58 1.47
C CYS A 124 -2.15 19.74 2.75
N PRO A 125 -2.05 20.97 3.32
CA PRO A 125 -1.36 21.19 4.57
C PRO A 125 -1.87 20.29 5.68
N SER A 126 -0.97 19.64 6.40
CA SER A 126 -1.28 18.73 7.50
C SER A 126 -0.34 18.99 8.68
N ASN A 127 -0.86 18.82 9.90
CA ASN A 127 -0.05 18.80 11.12
C ASN A 127 0.51 17.40 11.41
N ASP A 128 0.14 16.39 10.64
CA ASP A 128 0.67 15.03 10.76
C ASP A 128 1.97 14.92 9.97
N SER A 129 3.07 14.68 10.66
CA SER A 129 4.39 14.58 10.04
C SER A 129 4.49 13.47 9.01
N ARG A 130 3.71 12.39 9.14
CA ARG A 130 3.69 11.30 8.16
C ARG A 130 3.16 11.78 6.80
N VAL A 131 2.14 12.64 6.81
CA VAL A 131 1.57 13.24 5.59
C VAL A 131 2.56 14.21 4.96
N THR A 132 3.12 15.13 5.77
CA THR A 132 4.07 16.14 5.29
C THR A 132 5.34 15.53 4.76
N ASN A 133 5.91 14.53 5.44
CA ASN A 133 7.10 13.82 5.00
C ASN A 133 6.88 13.14 3.64
N LEU A 134 5.79 12.39 3.49
CA LEU A 134 5.48 11.72 2.21
C LEU A 134 5.28 12.73 1.06
N TYR A 135 4.69 13.89 1.33
CA TYR A 135 4.53 14.92 0.32
C TYR A 135 5.88 15.56 -0.07
N ASP A 136 6.73 15.84 0.91
CA ASP A 136 8.07 16.39 0.68
C ASP A 136 8.97 15.39 -0.07
N ASP A 137 8.88 14.11 0.25
CA ASP A 137 9.55 13.06 -0.49
C ASP A 137 9.08 12.99 -1.94
N ALA A 138 7.76 13.05 -2.18
CA ALA A 138 7.20 13.04 -3.52
C ALA A 138 7.71 14.23 -4.37
N LYS A 139 7.82 15.42 -3.76
CA LYS A 139 8.41 16.61 -4.42
C LYS A 139 9.89 16.42 -4.72
N THR A 140 10.66 15.92 -3.74
CA THR A 140 12.09 15.70 -3.89
C THR A 140 12.37 14.69 -5.00
N ILE A 141 11.62 13.58 -5.04
CA ILE A 141 11.71 12.56 -6.10
C ILE A 141 11.41 13.16 -7.47
N GLN A 142 10.35 13.97 -7.58
CA GLN A 142 10.02 14.65 -8.84
C GLN A 142 11.15 15.59 -9.30
N GLN A 143 11.74 16.35 -8.37
CA GLN A 143 12.85 17.27 -8.65
C GLN A 143 14.11 16.52 -9.10
N GLU A 144 14.47 15.42 -8.45
CA GLU A 144 15.63 14.62 -8.82
C GLU A 144 15.48 14.00 -10.22
N LEU A 145 14.26 13.60 -10.60
CA LEU A 145 13.97 13.07 -11.93
C LEU A 145 13.89 14.16 -13.02
N ASN A 146 13.85 15.44 -12.64
CA ASN A 146 13.96 16.62 -13.47
C ASN A 146 13.11 16.63 -14.75
N PHE A 147 11.86 16.13 -14.69
CA PHE A 147 10.94 16.19 -15.80
C PHE A 147 10.01 17.41 -15.71
N SER A 148 9.68 18.01 -16.86
CA SER A 148 8.74 19.13 -16.92
C SER A 148 7.29 18.63 -16.78
N THR A 149 6.54 19.32 -15.93
CA THR A 149 5.10 19.13 -15.77
C THR A 149 4.26 20.21 -16.44
N SER A 150 4.88 21.21 -17.07
CA SER A 150 4.14 22.27 -17.77
C SER A 150 3.41 21.70 -18.99
N LYS A 151 2.17 22.14 -19.19
CA LYS A 151 1.45 21.98 -20.46
C LYS A 151 1.84 23.13 -21.37
N ASN A 152 2.62 22.81 -22.40
CA ASN A 152 2.89 23.75 -23.50
C ASN A 152 1.65 23.84 -24.39
#